data_356eaac5496f4e69d30779a30761b312
#
_entry.id   356eaac5496f4e69d30779a30761b312
#
_cell.length_a   1.000
_cell.length_b   1.000
_cell.length_c   1.000
_cell.angle_alpha   90.00
_cell.angle_beta   90.00
_cell.angle_gamma   90.00
#
_symmetry.space_group_name_H-M   'P 1'
#
loop_
_entity.id
_entity.type
_entity.pdbx_description
1 polymer ?
#
loop_
_entity_poly.entity_id
_entity_poly.type
_entity_poly.pdbx_seq_one_letter_code
_entity_poly.pdbx_strand_id
1 'polypeptide(L)'
;PYVVVKPMSGGFNAADAGFLGPKYGALMIGDGKLPPGLARPDDLSAADDADRNDLRKLADRRYAAGRRPGNTEANAAAFEMAAQLQKNVALFDVSKLPPAERDRYGTHDLGRDLLIARRLLEAGVTFVKVTSYGWDTHGDNFNGHASLMPKFDRPFAAMIQDL
;
A
#
# COMPACT_ATOMS: atom_id res chain seq x y z
N PRO A 1 -6.97 3.99 8.31
CA PRO A 1 -6.48 3.90 6.94
C PRO A 1 -6.32 2.45 6.51
N TYR A 2 -6.42 2.17 5.23
CA TYR A 2 -6.21 0.86 4.65
C TYR A 2 -5.17 0.96 3.52
N VAL A 3 -4.64 -0.18 3.09
CA VAL A 3 -3.61 -0.23 2.06
C VAL A 3 -4.20 -0.75 0.75
N VAL A 4 -3.88 -0.09 -0.37
CA VAL A 4 -4.20 -0.57 -1.73
C VAL A 4 -2.89 -0.87 -2.44
N VAL A 5 -2.68 -2.14 -2.77
CA VAL A 5 -1.57 -2.60 -3.58
C VAL A 5 -2.02 -2.63 -5.04
N LYS A 6 -1.23 -2.01 -5.91
CA LYS A 6 -1.53 -1.86 -7.34
C LYS A 6 -2.89 -1.18 -7.58
N PRO A 7 -3.01 0.11 -7.27
CA PRO A 7 -4.23 0.86 -7.53
C PRO A 7 -4.55 0.91 -9.03
N MET A 8 -5.82 0.83 -9.37
CA MET A 8 -6.27 0.99 -10.75
C MET A 8 -6.14 2.45 -11.18
N SER A 9 -5.56 2.71 -12.35
CA SER A 9 -5.64 4.01 -13.02
C SER A 9 -7.00 4.12 -13.71
N GLY A 10 -7.82 5.10 -13.33
CA GLY A 10 -9.11 5.37 -13.96
C GLY A 10 -10.26 5.56 -12.97
N GLY A 11 -11.30 6.26 -13.41
CA GLY A 11 -12.35 6.88 -12.62
C GLY A 11 -13.28 6.01 -11.76
N PHE A 12 -13.13 4.69 -11.77
CA PHE A 12 -13.99 3.78 -11.01
C PHE A 12 -13.42 3.31 -9.67
N ASN A 13 -12.20 3.70 -9.32
CA ASN A 13 -11.55 3.31 -8.08
C ASN A 13 -11.02 4.53 -7.32
N ALA A 14 -11.94 5.27 -6.76
CA ALA A 14 -11.57 6.23 -5.74
C ALA A 14 -10.98 5.48 -4.54
N ALA A 15 -9.72 5.75 -4.22
CA ALA A 15 -9.09 5.29 -3.00
C ALA A 15 -9.23 6.35 -1.89
N ASP A 16 -10.14 7.30 -2.09
CA ASP A 16 -10.52 8.26 -1.07
C ASP A 16 -11.48 7.62 -0.06
N ALA A 17 -11.69 8.32 1.03
CA ALA A 17 -12.59 7.87 2.10
C ALA A 17 -14.02 8.47 1.95
N GLY A 18 -14.30 9.17 0.86
CA GLY A 18 -15.58 9.81 0.63
C GLY A 18 -16.01 10.70 1.79
N PHE A 19 -17.22 10.49 2.30
CA PHE A 19 -17.79 11.29 3.40
C PHE A 19 -17.06 11.12 4.75
N LEU A 20 -16.26 10.06 4.93
CA LEU A 20 -15.48 9.84 6.16
C LEU A 20 -14.31 10.83 6.29
N GLY A 21 -13.92 11.45 5.18
CA GLY A 21 -12.86 12.44 5.14
C GLY A 21 -11.46 11.87 4.88
N PRO A 22 -10.53 12.72 4.47
CA PRO A 22 -9.24 12.31 3.90
C PRO A 22 -8.36 11.47 4.82
N LYS A 23 -8.48 11.61 6.13
CA LYS A 23 -7.69 10.83 7.11
C LYS A 23 -7.98 9.32 7.06
N TYR A 24 -9.11 8.92 6.48
CA TYR A 24 -9.49 7.53 6.29
C TYR A 24 -9.21 7.01 4.89
N GLY A 25 -8.59 7.83 4.05
CA GLY A 25 -8.17 7.46 2.70
C GLY A 25 -7.18 6.29 2.68
N ALA A 26 -7.09 5.64 1.53
CA ALA A 26 -6.16 4.54 1.35
C ALA A 26 -4.72 5.04 1.21
N LEU A 27 -3.78 4.27 1.74
CA LEU A 27 -2.41 4.35 1.31
C LEU A 27 -2.25 3.56 0.00
N MET A 28 -1.80 4.24 -1.04
CA MET A 28 -1.58 3.65 -2.36
C MET A 28 -0.14 3.17 -2.50
N ILE A 29 0.05 1.88 -2.77
CA ILE A 29 1.35 1.30 -3.10
C ILE A 29 1.33 0.87 -4.56
N GLY A 30 2.01 1.64 -5.41
CA GLY A 30 2.13 1.32 -6.83
C GLY A 30 3.05 0.11 -7.04
N ASP A 31 2.65 -0.84 -7.87
CA ASP A 31 3.44 -2.00 -8.29
C ASP A 31 4.15 -2.77 -7.15
N GLY A 32 3.57 -2.77 -5.95
CA GLY A 32 4.18 -3.41 -4.78
C GLY A 32 5.57 -2.87 -4.41
N LYS A 33 5.94 -1.72 -4.94
CA LYS A 33 7.19 -1.04 -4.59
C LYS A 33 6.93 0.02 -3.54
N LEU A 34 7.95 0.25 -2.73
CA LEU A 34 7.94 1.38 -1.79
C LEU A 34 7.67 2.68 -2.53
N PRO A 35 6.78 3.53 -1.99
CA PRO A 35 6.62 4.88 -2.51
C PRO A 35 7.98 5.61 -2.54
N PRO A 36 8.30 6.33 -3.62
CA PRO A 36 9.53 7.11 -3.67
C PRO A 36 9.55 8.13 -2.52
N GLY A 37 10.70 8.30 -1.90
CA GLY A 37 10.86 9.23 -0.77
C GLY A 37 10.37 8.70 0.59
N LEU A 38 9.93 7.44 0.69
CA LEU A 38 9.57 6.86 1.98
C LEU A 38 10.81 6.55 2.83
N ALA A 39 11.90 6.14 2.19
CA ALA A 39 13.16 5.96 2.91
C ALA A 39 13.73 7.34 3.31
N ARG A 40 14.21 7.44 4.57
CA ARG A 40 14.93 8.63 5.00
C ARG A 40 16.20 8.79 4.17
N PRO A 41 16.53 9.99 3.64
CA PRO A 41 17.79 10.26 2.98
C PRO A 41 18.99 9.95 3.88
N ASP A 42 20.07 9.47 3.29
CA ASP A 42 21.27 9.04 4.05
C ASP A 42 21.96 10.22 4.77
N ASP A 43 21.82 11.42 4.22
CA ASP A 43 22.36 12.67 4.77
C ASP A 43 21.51 13.28 5.90
N LEU A 44 20.34 12.71 6.19
CA LEU A 44 19.45 13.17 7.25
C LEU A 44 19.54 12.24 8.47
N SER A 45 20.00 12.78 9.61
CA SER A 45 20.02 11.99 10.85
C SER A 45 18.61 11.70 11.38
N ALA A 46 18.47 10.68 12.24
CA ALA A 46 17.18 10.39 12.89
C ALA A 46 16.70 11.51 13.82
N ALA A 47 17.65 12.23 14.42
CA ALA A 47 17.35 13.38 15.29
C ALA A 47 16.82 14.56 14.47
N ASP A 48 17.51 14.90 13.39
CA ASP A 48 17.07 16.00 12.50
C ASP A 48 15.70 15.71 11.87
N ASP A 49 15.41 14.45 11.51
CA ASP A 49 14.11 14.06 10.98
C ASP A 49 13.01 14.19 12.07
N ALA A 50 13.30 13.82 13.30
CA ALA A 50 12.39 14.02 14.43
C ALA A 50 12.10 15.51 14.66
N ASP A 51 13.13 16.36 14.70
CA ASP A 51 13.00 17.81 14.89
C ASP A 51 12.18 18.46 13.76
N ARG A 52 12.42 18.07 12.51
CA ARG A 52 11.62 18.51 11.35
C ARG A 52 10.15 18.12 11.50
N ASN A 53 9.87 16.90 11.94
CA ASN A 53 8.50 16.44 12.19
C ASN A 53 7.83 17.19 13.32
N ASP A 54 8.54 17.55 14.38
CA ASP A 54 7.99 18.33 15.50
C ASP A 54 7.72 19.77 15.10
N LEU A 55 8.59 20.40 14.30
CA LEU A 55 8.34 21.71 13.70
C LEU A 55 7.10 21.69 12.79
N ARG A 56 6.96 20.65 11.96
CA ARG A 56 5.76 20.47 11.12
C ARG A 56 4.50 20.38 11.97
N LYS A 57 4.49 19.55 13.02
CA LYS A 57 3.34 19.41 13.95
C LYS A 57 2.99 20.73 14.62
N LEU A 58 4.00 21.53 14.98
CA LEU A 58 3.78 22.86 15.56
C LEU A 58 3.13 23.81 14.55
N ALA A 59 3.62 23.82 13.31
CA ALA A 59 3.04 24.62 12.23
C ALA A 59 1.59 24.20 11.93
N ASP A 60 1.32 22.90 11.84
CA ASP A 60 -0.01 22.34 11.60
C ASP A 60 -0.99 22.75 12.71
N ARG A 61 -0.58 22.68 13.99
CA ARG A 61 -1.41 23.12 15.13
C ARG A 61 -1.72 24.61 15.05
N ARG A 62 -0.73 25.45 14.73
CA ARG A 62 -0.92 26.90 14.57
C ARG A 62 -1.84 27.23 13.41
N TYR A 63 -1.69 26.53 12.30
CA TYR A 63 -2.54 26.70 11.11
C TYR A 63 -3.99 26.26 11.36
N ALA A 64 -4.19 25.15 12.08
CA ALA A 64 -5.51 24.61 12.40
C ALA A 64 -6.28 25.48 13.42
N ALA A 65 -5.59 26.29 14.23
CA ALA A 65 -6.21 27.17 15.21
C ALA A 65 -7.16 28.17 14.52
N GLY A 66 -8.45 28.08 14.83
CA GLY A 66 -9.49 28.95 14.27
C GLY A 66 -9.95 28.61 12.84
N ARG A 67 -9.53 27.44 12.29
CA ARG A 67 -9.94 26.97 10.95
C ARG A 67 -10.60 25.59 11.03
N ARG A 68 -11.28 25.19 9.94
CA ARG A 68 -11.78 23.82 9.79
C ARG A 68 -10.60 22.87 9.53
N PRO A 69 -10.31 21.90 10.42
CA PRO A 69 -9.02 21.20 10.44
C PRO A 69 -8.89 20.04 9.42
N GLY A 70 -9.92 19.75 8.59
CA GLY A 70 -9.98 18.53 7.77
C GLY A 70 -8.73 18.25 6.94
N ASN A 71 -8.16 19.25 6.27
CA ASN A 71 -6.94 19.06 5.47
C ASN A 71 -5.69 18.89 6.34
N THR A 72 -5.62 19.56 7.48
CA THR A 72 -4.49 19.45 8.42
C THR A 72 -4.48 18.09 9.11
N GLU A 73 -5.66 17.57 9.47
CA GLU A 73 -5.82 16.22 10.04
C GLU A 73 -5.44 15.15 9.02
N ALA A 74 -5.83 15.31 7.75
CA ALA A 74 -5.45 14.40 6.68
C ALA A 74 -3.94 14.36 6.47
N ASN A 75 -3.29 15.53 6.44
CA ASN A 75 -1.85 15.63 6.35
C ASN A 75 -1.15 14.96 7.54
N ALA A 76 -1.58 15.24 8.75
CA ALA A 76 -1.04 14.62 9.95
C ALA A 76 -1.14 13.09 9.90
N ALA A 77 -2.32 12.56 9.52
CA ALA A 77 -2.53 11.12 9.37
C ALA A 77 -1.65 10.49 8.29
N ALA A 78 -1.44 11.19 7.15
CA ALA A 78 -0.55 10.73 6.09
C ALA A 78 0.91 10.65 6.56
N PHE A 79 1.39 11.64 7.30
CA PHE A 79 2.75 11.62 7.87
C PHE A 79 2.93 10.53 8.93
N GLU A 80 1.95 10.31 9.79
CA GLU A 80 2.00 9.22 10.77
C GLU A 80 2.04 7.85 10.08
N MET A 81 1.26 7.67 9.02
CA MET A 81 1.28 6.47 8.22
C MET A 81 2.64 6.27 7.54
N ALA A 82 3.20 7.31 6.92
CA ALA A 82 4.54 7.27 6.32
C ALA A 82 5.59 6.86 7.35
N ALA A 83 5.54 7.40 8.56
CA ALA A 83 6.47 7.04 9.63
C ALA A 83 6.32 5.57 10.07
N GLN A 84 5.12 5.02 10.12
CA GLN A 84 4.90 3.59 10.39
C GLN A 84 5.45 2.71 9.26
N LEU A 85 5.27 3.11 8.01
CA LEU A 85 5.81 2.38 6.86
C LEU A 85 7.34 2.41 6.82
N GLN A 86 7.97 3.54 7.16
CA GLN A 86 9.42 3.64 7.28
C GLN A 86 9.99 2.62 8.27
N LYS A 87 9.32 2.39 9.39
CA LYS A 87 9.72 1.35 10.36
C LYS A 87 9.62 -0.05 9.80
N ASN A 88 8.76 -0.26 8.82
CA ASN A 88 8.40 -1.56 8.25
C ASN A 88 8.80 -1.71 6.77
N VAL A 89 9.79 -0.94 6.30
CA VAL A 89 10.28 -0.97 4.90
C VAL A 89 10.57 -2.40 4.42
N ALA A 90 11.09 -3.25 5.30
CA ALA A 90 11.41 -4.65 4.99
C ALA A 90 10.19 -5.49 4.57
N LEU A 91 8.96 -5.07 4.91
CA LEU A 91 7.75 -5.79 4.49
C LEU A 91 7.55 -5.77 2.97
N PHE A 92 8.02 -4.72 2.31
CA PHE A 92 7.86 -4.53 0.87
C PHE A 92 8.96 -5.20 0.04
N ASP A 93 10.08 -5.56 0.67
CA ASP A 93 11.19 -6.21 -0.01
C ASP A 93 11.02 -7.73 0.01
N VAL A 94 10.17 -8.22 -0.89
CA VAL A 94 9.95 -9.66 -1.05
C VAL A 94 11.13 -10.38 -1.69
N SER A 95 12.12 -9.66 -2.24
CA SER A 95 13.30 -10.28 -2.85
C SER A 95 14.17 -11.01 -1.81
N LYS A 96 14.12 -10.56 -0.56
CA LYS A 96 14.84 -11.15 0.58
C LYS A 96 14.19 -12.38 1.19
N LEU A 97 12.98 -12.73 0.76
CA LEU A 97 12.30 -13.93 1.25
C LEU A 97 12.93 -15.20 0.66
N PRO A 98 12.84 -16.34 1.36
CA PRO A 98 13.30 -17.62 0.84
C PRO A 98 12.68 -17.91 -0.55
N PRO A 99 13.46 -18.46 -1.49
CA PRO A 99 12.96 -18.79 -2.82
C PRO A 99 11.69 -19.65 -2.79
N ALA A 100 11.65 -20.66 -1.92
CA ALA A 100 10.49 -21.56 -1.79
C ALA A 100 9.20 -20.78 -1.41
N GLU A 101 9.30 -19.77 -0.57
CA GLU A 101 8.16 -18.93 -0.19
C GLU A 101 7.68 -18.08 -1.37
N ARG A 102 8.61 -17.45 -2.09
CA ARG A 102 8.29 -16.67 -3.30
C ARG A 102 7.67 -17.54 -4.40
N ASP A 103 8.23 -18.73 -4.59
CA ASP A 103 7.78 -19.66 -5.62
C ASP A 103 6.35 -20.15 -5.38
N ARG A 104 5.90 -20.27 -4.12
CA ARG A 104 4.50 -20.61 -3.81
C ARG A 104 3.52 -19.60 -4.42
N TYR A 105 3.87 -18.32 -4.38
CA TYR A 105 3.05 -17.24 -4.94
C TYR A 105 3.25 -17.05 -6.45
N GLY A 106 4.23 -17.73 -7.05
CA GLY A 106 4.56 -17.62 -8.48
C GLY A 106 5.34 -16.35 -8.82
N THR A 107 5.71 -16.23 -10.10
CA THR A 107 6.61 -15.18 -10.60
C THR A 107 5.89 -13.96 -11.18
N HIS A 108 4.56 -13.97 -11.23
CA HIS A 108 3.75 -12.88 -11.77
C HIS A 108 3.57 -11.75 -10.75
N ASP A 109 3.27 -10.56 -11.26
CA ASP A 109 3.03 -9.37 -10.42
C ASP A 109 1.98 -9.61 -9.34
N LEU A 110 0.87 -10.28 -9.67
CA LEU A 110 -0.18 -10.59 -8.70
C LEU A 110 0.33 -11.43 -7.53
N GLY A 111 1.23 -12.39 -7.80
CA GLY A 111 1.84 -13.21 -6.75
C GLY A 111 2.68 -12.38 -5.79
N ARG A 112 3.50 -11.48 -6.33
CA ARG A 112 4.27 -10.51 -5.53
C ARG A 112 3.34 -9.60 -4.70
N ASP A 113 2.29 -9.08 -5.30
CA ASP A 113 1.37 -8.14 -4.67
C ASP A 113 0.57 -8.82 -3.54
N LEU A 114 0.15 -10.08 -3.72
CA LEU A 114 -0.49 -10.88 -2.68
C LEU A 114 0.47 -11.26 -1.54
N LEU A 115 1.73 -11.55 -1.86
CA LEU A 115 2.77 -11.82 -0.86
C LEU A 115 3.04 -10.59 0.01
N ILE A 116 3.07 -9.39 -0.58
CA ILE A 116 3.16 -8.13 0.16
C ILE A 116 1.91 -7.94 1.02
N ALA A 117 0.72 -8.20 0.47
CA ALA A 117 -0.54 -8.08 1.22
C ALA A 117 -0.56 -8.98 2.46
N ARG A 118 -0.14 -10.25 2.33
CA ARG A 118 0.01 -11.16 3.48
C ARG A 118 0.90 -10.56 4.56
N ARG A 119 2.09 -10.09 4.19
CA ARG A 119 3.05 -9.51 5.13
C ARG A 119 2.51 -8.26 5.83
N LEU A 120 1.72 -7.45 5.13
CA LEU A 120 1.04 -6.30 5.71
C LEU A 120 -0.02 -6.73 6.74
N LEU A 121 -0.80 -7.78 6.44
CA LEU A 121 -1.79 -8.34 7.36
C LEU A 121 -1.10 -8.92 8.61
N GLU A 122 -0.02 -9.69 8.44
CA GLU A 122 0.81 -10.20 9.54
C GLU A 122 1.39 -9.07 10.42
N ALA A 123 1.70 -7.93 9.83
CA ALA A 123 2.16 -6.73 10.53
C ALA A 123 1.03 -5.92 11.19
N GLY A 124 -0.22 -6.39 11.15
CA GLY A 124 -1.38 -5.78 11.80
C GLY A 124 -2.13 -4.74 10.97
N VAL A 125 -1.92 -4.68 9.66
CA VAL A 125 -2.77 -3.87 8.79
C VAL A 125 -4.14 -4.54 8.68
N THR A 126 -5.18 -3.85 9.10
CA THR A 126 -6.53 -4.43 9.22
C THR A 126 -7.24 -4.68 7.90
N PHE A 127 -6.89 -3.95 6.85
CA PHE A 127 -7.48 -4.12 5.52
C PHE A 127 -6.48 -3.83 4.42
N VAL A 128 -6.29 -4.79 3.53
CA VAL A 128 -5.44 -4.65 2.33
C VAL A 128 -6.25 -5.02 1.10
N LYS A 129 -6.28 -4.11 0.13
CA LYS A 129 -6.90 -4.34 -1.18
C LYS A 129 -5.79 -4.62 -2.21
N VAL A 130 -5.86 -5.75 -2.88
CA VAL A 130 -5.03 -6.07 -4.05
C VAL A 130 -5.91 -6.06 -5.29
N THR A 131 -5.44 -5.45 -6.38
CA THR A 131 -6.20 -5.35 -7.62
C THR A 131 -5.60 -6.24 -8.69
N SER A 132 -6.42 -7.09 -9.29
CA SER A 132 -6.11 -7.88 -10.48
C SER A 132 -6.88 -7.35 -11.67
N TYR A 133 -6.24 -7.28 -12.84
CA TYR A 133 -6.77 -6.63 -14.03
C TYR A 133 -7.03 -7.63 -15.17
N GLY A 134 -7.77 -7.16 -16.17
CA GLY A 134 -7.96 -7.87 -17.44
C GLY A 134 -9.10 -8.89 -17.42
N TRP A 135 -9.93 -8.91 -16.37
CA TRP A 135 -11.06 -9.83 -16.26
C TRP A 135 -12.24 -9.47 -17.16
N ASP A 136 -12.37 -8.21 -17.51
CA ASP A 136 -13.37 -7.71 -18.46
C ASP A 136 -12.85 -7.88 -19.89
N THR A 137 -13.09 -9.08 -20.45
CA THR A 137 -12.62 -9.49 -21.78
C THR A 137 -13.69 -9.18 -22.81
N HIS A 138 -13.80 -7.97 -23.30
CA HIS A 138 -14.81 -7.55 -24.30
C HIS A 138 -14.81 -8.36 -25.61
N GLY A 139 -13.83 -9.22 -25.82
CA GLY A 139 -13.72 -10.19 -26.92
C GLY A 139 -12.89 -11.38 -26.47
N ASP A 140 -12.95 -12.50 -27.19
CA ASP A 140 -12.17 -13.72 -26.94
C ASP A 140 -12.13 -14.16 -25.45
N ASN A 141 -13.30 -14.23 -24.85
CA ASN A 141 -13.48 -14.48 -23.41
C ASN A 141 -12.77 -15.76 -22.93
N PHE A 142 -12.87 -16.85 -23.67
CA PHE A 142 -12.28 -18.13 -23.27
C PHE A 142 -10.74 -18.08 -23.20
N ASN A 143 -10.09 -17.56 -24.23
CA ASN A 143 -8.62 -17.45 -24.26
C ASN A 143 -8.13 -16.39 -23.26
N GLY A 144 -8.89 -15.30 -23.09
CA GLY A 144 -8.60 -14.27 -22.08
C GLY A 144 -8.55 -14.88 -20.67
N HIS A 145 -9.59 -15.61 -20.28
CA HIS A 145 -9.64 -16.26 -18.97
C HIS A 145 -8.64 -17.43 -18.85
N ALA A 146 -8.44 -18.23 -19.89
CA ALA A 146 -7.42 -19.28 -19.89
C ALA A 146 -6.01 -18.73 -19.65
N SER A 147 -5.73 -17.50 -20.10
CA SER A 147 -4.47 -16.78 -19.83
C SER A 147 -4.37 -16.17 -18.43
N LEU A 148 -5.49 -15.74 -17.85
CA LEU A 148 -5.53 -15.06 -16.54
C LEU A 148 -5.57 -16.05 -15.37
N MET A 149 -6.34 -17.13 -15.49
CA MET A 149 -6.55 -18.09 -14.40
C MET A 149 -5.25 -18.67 -13.83
N PRO A 150 -4.27 -19.11 -14.59
CA PRO A 150 -3.02 -19.63 -14.04
C PRO A 150 -2.21 -18.58 -13.23
N LYS A 151 -2.36 -17.30 -13.60
CA LYS A 151 -1.69 -16.19 -12.90
C LYS A 151 -2.39 -15.84 -11.59
N PHE A 152 -3.67 -16.15 -11.48
CA PHE A 152 -4.50 -15.88 -10.32
C PHE A 152 -4.56 -17.07 -9.35
N ASP A 153 -4.81 -18.26 -9.85
CA ASP A 153 -5.12 -19.45 -9.06
C ASP A 153 -4.01 -19.80 -8.06
N ARG A 154 -2.78 -19.92 -8.54
CA ARG A 154 -1.63 -20.29 -7.72
C ARG A 154 -1.36 -19.31 -6.58
N PRO A 155 -1.20 -17.99 -6.80
CA PRO A 155 -0.94 -17.07 -5.71
C PRO A 155 -2.14 -16.88 -4.78
N PHE A 156 -3.36 -17.01 -5.29
CA PHE A 156 -4.56 -16.93 -4.47
C PHE A 156 -4.68 -18.14 -3.55
N ALA A 157 -4.43 -19.34 -4.05
CA ALA A 157 -4.40 -20.56 -3.24
C ALA A 157 -3.32 -20.48 -2.14
N ALA A 158 -2.13 -19.99 -2.47
CA ALA A 158 -1.06 -19.78 -1.49
C ALA A 158 -1.49 -18.79 -0.39
N MET A 159 -2.13 -17.69 -0.77
CA MET A 159 -2.65 -16.69 0.18
C MET A 159 -3.68 -17.29 1.14
N ILE A 160 -4.65 -18.06 0.63
CA ILE A 160 -5.68 -18.72 1.47
C ILE A 160 -5.06 -19.73 2.44
N GLN A 161 -3.99 -20.41 2.03
CA GLN A 161 -3.30 -21.36 2.92
C GLN A 161 -2.49 -20.69 4.03
N ASP A 162 -2.04 -19.45 3.79
CA ASP A 162 -1.20 -18.71 4.72
C ASP A 162 -2.02 -17.86 5.72
N LEU A 163 -3.32 -17.61 5.45
CA LEU A 163 -4.26 -16.89 6.33
C LEU A 163 -5.02 -17.84 7.25
#